data_294bbbf1bab13b8bb5d89a6d35b5aaea
#
_entry.id   294bbbf1bab13b8bb5d89a6d35b5aaea
#
_cell.length_a   1.000
_cell.length_b   1.000
_cell.length_c   1.000
_cell.angle_alpha   90.00
_cell.angle_beta   90.00
_cell.angle_gamma   90.00
#
_symmetry.space_group_name_H-M   'P 1'
#
loop_
_entity.id
_entity.type
_entity.pdbx_description
1 polymer ?
#
loop_
_entity_poly.entity_id
_entity_poly.type
_entity_poly.pdbx_seq_one_letter_code
_entity_poly.pdbx_strand_id
1 'polypeptide(L)'
;MKNDLKIKSIIKQAIDIHYHVGPEIIPRKFTVSELINSEKGKIGGIVLKNHFFPTSPFIKEVKNNEITLYGGVVLNNSLGGINQDMIISLREFDKNPIMVWFPTINSENFLKKSEFEIAPEWVKNQEFNARLSKDIKPVRIFKDGKLTKNTISFLRLIKDLDLTLATGHLSWRESRILSTEYINLGGRVILTHPIYQKINMPIKIQKELADKGCYIEQSYSMYSIDNIPIKKIVQQIRSVGCHSVILSSDVGQKFSPTPSDALYKFCSILLKNGFNYDELYLMLVINPKKLLGIV
;
A
#
# COMPACT_ATOMS: atom_id res chain seq x y z
N MET A 1 -12.45 28.33 3.26
CA MET A 1 -13.80 27.75 3.09
C MET A 1 -14.00 27.07 1.74
N LYS A 2 -13.97 27.76 0.56
CA LYS A 2 -14.27 27.12 -0.76
C LYS A 2 -13.32 25.99 -1.14
N ASN A 3 -12.01 26.14 -0.91
CA ASN A 3 -11.00 25.10 -1.19
C ASN A 3 -11.15 23.89 -0.26
N ASP A 4 -11.51 24.11 0.97
CA ASP A 4 -11.74 23.09 2.00
C ASP A 4 -12.90 22.15 1.63
N LEU A 5 -14.02 22.71 1.17
CA LEU A 5 -15.19 21.95 0.72
C LEU A 5 -14.86 21.09 -0.52
N LYS A 6 -14.04 21.61 -1.45
CA LYS A 6 -13.64 20.86 -2.65
C LYS A 6 -12.76 19.66 -2.29
N ILE A 7 -11.76 19.80 -1.42
CA ILE A 7 -10.92 18.69 -0.98
C ILE A 7 -11.78 17.62 -0.30
N LYS A 8 -12.66 18.02 0.63
CA LYS A 8 -13.56 17.09 1.34
C LYS A 8 -14.48 16.34 0.37
N SER A 9 -14.99 17.01 -0.67
CA SER A 9 -15.80 16.37 -1.71
C SER A 9 -15.03 15.31 -2.50
N ILE A 10 -13.75 15.54 -2.79
CA ILE A 10 -12.88 14.54 -3.43
C ILE A 10 -12.66 13.35 -2.49
N ILE A 11 -12.32 13.61 -1.24
CA ILE A 11 -12.03 12.54 -0.26
C ILE A 11 -13.27 11.67 -0.03
N LYS A 12 -14.46 12.22 -0.01
CA LYS A 12 -15.72 11.45 0.06
C LYS A 12 -15.86 10.39 -1.03
N GLN A 13 -15.18 10.55 -2.16
CA GLN A 13 -15.19 9.62 -3.29
C GLN A 13 -13.88 8.85 -3.41
N ALA A 14 -12.85 9.23 -2.65
CA ALA A 14 -11.52 8.66 -2.69
C ALA A 14 -11.50 7.23 -2.15
N ILE A 15 -10.55 6.45 -2.66
CA ILE A 15 -10.18 5.15 -2.08
C ILE A 15 -8.75 5.26 -1.57
N ASP A 16 -8.58 5.19 -0.25
CA ASP A 16 -7.26 5.03 0.34
C ASP A 16 -6.81 3.58 0.16
N ILE A 17 -5.83 3.36 -0.69
CA ILE A 17 -5.38 2.00 -1.03
C ILE A 17 -4.43 1.40 -0.01
N HIS A 18 -4.09 2.11 1.06
CA HIS A 18 -3.07 1.68 1.99
C HIS A 18 -3.32 2.25 3.40
N TYR A 19 -4.06 1.51 4.21
CA TYR A 19 -4.30 1.86 5.61
C TYR A 19 -4.04 0.67 6.54
N HIS A 20 -3.20 0.89 7.57
CA HIS A 20 -2.88 -0.14 8.55
C HIS A 20 -3.94 -0.22 9.67
N VAL A 21 -4.58 -1.39 9.79
CA VAL A 21 -5.67 -1.64 10.74
C VAL A 21 -5.30 -2.72 11.77
N GLY A 22 -5.80 -2.58 12.98
CA GLY A 22 -5.77 -3.62 14.01
C GLY A 22 -6.95 -4.60 13.91
N PRO A 23 -6.88 -5.73 14.65
CA PRO A 23 -5.79 -6.10 15.55
C PRO A 23 -4.52 -6.55 14.80
N GLU A 24 -3.37 -6.16 15.33
CA GLU A 24 -2.06 -6.50 14.79
C GLU A 24 -1.04 -6.57 15.94
N ILE A 25 0.11 -7.22 15.74
CA ILE A 25 1.21 -7.22 16.72
C ILE A 25 1.71 -5.79 16.97
N ILE A 26 1.80 -4.97 15.91
CA ILE A 26 2.10 -3.54 16.04
C ILE A 26 0.83 -2.82 16.52
N PRO A 27 0.89 -2.04 17.60
CA PRO A 27 -0.27 -1.29 18.08
C PRO A 27 -0.82 -0.32 17.03
N ARG A 28 -2.08 -0.51 16.62
CA ARG A 28 -2.75 0.32 15.62
C ARG A 28 -3.74 1.30 16.26
N LYS A 29 -4.02 2.39 15.54
CA LYS A 29 -4.96 3.42 15.97
C LYS A 29 -6.38 2.87 16.11
N PHE A 30 -6.82 2.07 15.14
CA PHE A 30 -8.18 1.56 15.06
C PHE A 30 -8.23 0.07 14.77
N THR A 31 -9.20 -0.61 15.36
CA THR A 31 -9.81 -1.83 14.83
C THR A 31 -10.70 -1.48 13.64
N VAL A 32 -11.22 -2.49 12.92
CA VAL A 32 -12.11 -2.24 11.77
C VAL A 32 -13.40 -1.52 12.18
N SER A 33 -14.02 -1.88 13.31
CA SER A 33 -15.22 -1.22 13.82
C SER A 33 -14.98 0.25 14.19
N GLU A 34 -13.87 0.53 14.87
CA GLU A 34 -13.49 1.90 15.23
C GLU A 34 -13.17 2.74 13.99
N LEU A 35 -12.52 2.15 12.98
CA LEU A 35 -12.26 2.81 11.71
C LEU A 35 -13.54 3.21 11.00
N ILE A 36 -14.52 2.31 10.90
CA ILE A 36 -15.83 2.59 10.30
C ILE A 36 -16.50 3.77 11.02
N ASN A 37 -16.55 3.72 12.35
CA ASN A 37 -17.14 4.79 13.16
C ASN A 37 -16.44 6.14 12.97
N SER A 38 -15.11 6.12 12.84
CA SER A 38 -14.31 7.32 12.61
C SER A 38 -14.50 7.91 11.21
N GLU A 39 -14.61 7.07 10.18
CA GLU A 39 -14.46 7.47 8.78
C GLU A 39 -15.77 7.50 7.98
N LYS A 40 -16.87 7.03 8.53
CA LYS A 40 -18.18 7.06 7.87
C LYS A 40 -18.55 8.46 7.37
N GLY A 41 -18.98 8.53 6.12
CA GLY A 41 -19.34 9.78 5.44
C GLY A 41 -18.18 10.72 5.12
N LYS A 42 -16.92 10.34 5.43
CA LYS A 42 -15.72 11.15 5.17
C LYS A 42 -14.92 10.65 3.98
N ILE A 43 -14.85 9.34 3.75
CA ILE A 43 -14.10 8.71 2.67
C ILE A 43 -14.94 7.67 1.94
N GLY A 44 -14.69 7.46 0.64
CA GLY A 44 -15.46 6.53 -0.19
C GLY A 44 -15.07 5.07 0.02
N GLY A 45 -13.80 4.79 0.21
CA GLY A 45 -13.33 3.42 0.42
C GLY A 45 -11.93 3.34 1.01
N ILE A 46 -11.60 2.18 1.58
CA ILE A 46 -10.28 1.93 2.18
C ILE A 46 -9.86 0.49 1.91
N VAL A 47 -8.64 0.29 1.41
CA VAL A 47 -7.98 -1.01 1.37
C VAL A 47 -7.23 -1.20 2.69
N LEU A 48 -7.60 -2.25 3.41
CA LEU A 48 -7.03 -2.54 4.72
C LEU A 48 -5.76 -3.39 4.59
N LYS A 49 -4.72 -2.97 5.28
CA LYS A 49 -3.45 -3.68 5.37
C LYS A 49 -3.15 -4.09 6.81
N ASN A 50 -2.55 -5.27 6.96
CA ASN A 50 -2.02 -5.79 8.21
C ASN A 50 -0.76 -6.60 7.88
N HIS A 51 0.33 -6.42 8.61
CA HIS A 51 1.60 -7.09 8.29
C HIS A 51 1.59 -8.60 8.63
N PHE A 52 0.66 -9.04 9.47
CA PHE A 52 0.68 -10.39 10.06
C PHE A 52 -0.52 -11.25 9.67
N PHE A 53 -1.66 -10.63 9.32
CA PHE A 53 -2.93 -11.32 9.07
C PHE A 53 -3.62 -10.81 7.81
N PRO A 54 -4.40 -11.66 7.08
CA PRO A 54 -5.32 -11.19 6.06
C PRO A 54 -6.41 -10.32 6.70
N THR A 55 -6.86 -9.27 6.02
CA THR A 55 -7.84 -8.34 6.59
C THR A 55 -9.29 -8.63 6.20
N SER A 56 -9.53 -9.43 5.17
CA SER A 56 -10.89 -9.80 4.75
C SER A 56 -11.74 -10.43 5.87
N PRO A 57 -11.20 -11.32 6.74
CA PRO A 57 -11.97 -11.83 7.87
C PRO A 57 -12.43 -10.74 8.83
N PHE A 58 -11.57 -9.75 9.12
CA PHE A 58 -11.94 -8.63 10.00
C PHE A 58 -13.04 -7.75 9.42
N ILE A 59 -13.07 -7.60 8.07
CA ILE A 59 -14.12 -6.85 7.37
C ILE A 59 -15.46 -7.58 7.46
N LYS A 60 -15.46 -8.91 7.31
CA LYS A 60 -16.69 -9.71 7.30
C LYS A 60 -17.34 -9.85 8.68
N GLU A 61 -16.58 -9.69 9.77
CA GLU A 61 -17.09 -9.71 11.14
C GLU A 61 -17.91 -8.46 11.49
N VAL A 62 -17.73 -7.35 10.77
CA VAL A 62 -18.42 -6.11 11.06
C VAL A 62 -19.53 -5.83 10.05
N LYS A 63 -20.74 -5.54 10.55
CA LYS A 63 -21.84 -5.03 9.71
C LYS A 63 -21.52 -3.59 9.33
N ASN A 64 -21.32 -3.33 8.04
CA ASN A 64 -20.94 -2.01 7.55
C ASN A 64 -21.60 -1.72 6.19
N ASN A 65 -22.33 -0.62 6.10
CA ASN A 65 -22.88 -0.06 4.87
C ASN A 65 -22.45 1.41 4.65
N GLU A 66 -21.51 1.90 5.45
CA GLU A 66 -21.17 3.32 5.53
C GLU A 66 -19.94 3.69 4.68
N ILE A 67 -18.99 2.77 4.57
CA ILE A 67 -17.79 2.91 3.73
C ILE A 67 -17.45 1.59 3.06
N THR A 68 -16.88 1.65 1.86
CA THR A 68 -16.43 0.44 1.18
C THR A 68 -15.06 0.01 1.72
N LEU A 69 -14.98 -1.22 2.25
CA LEU A 69 -13.73 -1.80 2.72
C LEU A 69 -13.27 -2.91 1.79
N TYR A 70 -12.00 -2.89 1.43
CA TYR A 70 -11.36 -3.91 0.60
C TYR A 70 -10.32 -4.67 1.40
N GLY A 71 -10.24 -5.97 1.17
CA GLY A 71 -9.28 -6.85 1.82
C GLY A 71 -7.86 -6.66 1.33
N GLY A 72 -6.92 -6.99 2.19
CA GLY A 72 -5.51 -7.02 1.87
C GLY A 72 -4.79 -8.15 2.58
N VAL A 73 -3.68 -8.58 2.01
CA VAL A 73 -2.80 -9.59 2.57
C VAL A 73 -1.36 -9.25 2.27
N VAL A 74 -0.47 -9.51 3.23
CA VAL A 74 0.98 -9.25 3.10
C VAL A 74 1.74 -10.56 3.21
N LEU A 75 2.53 -10.89 2.21
CA LEU A 75 3.25 -12.17 2.10
C LEU A 75 4.50 -12.22 2.99
N ASN A 76 4.31 -11.96 4.29
CA ASN A 76 5.34 -12.10 5.31
C ASN A 76 5.40 -13.50 5.89
N ASN A 77 6.39 -13.78 6.75
CA ASN A 77 6.60 -15.09 7.38
C ASN A 77 5.40 -15.58 8.18
N SER A 78 4.63 -14.70 8.79
CA SER A 78 3.42 -15.02 9.55
C SER A 78 2.38 -15.80 8.73
N LEU A 79 2.40 -15.62 7.40
CA LEU A 79 1.50 -16.30 6.46
C LEU A 79 2.22 -17.36 5.60
N GLY A 80 3.46 -17.71 5.95
CA GLY A 80 4.27 -18.66 5.17
C GLY A 80 4.89 -18.08 3.90
N GLY A 81 4.97 -16.75 3.77
CA GLY A 81 5.57 -16.08 2.61
C GLY A 81 4.74 -16.24 1.34
N ILE A 82 5.33 -16.79 0.27
CA ILE A 82 4.67 -17.05 -1.02
C ILE A 82 3.84 -18.34 -0.89
N ASN A 83 2.66 -18.22 -0.31
CA ASN A 83 1.76 -19.32 0.05
C ASN A 83 0.52 -19.31 -0.86
N GLN A 84 0.47 -20.26 -1.81
CA GLN A 84 -0.62 -20.37 -2.78
C GLN A 84 -1.95 -20.82 -2.13
N ASP A 85 -1.91 -21.79 -1.20
CA ASP A 85 -3.10 -22.34 -0.55
C ASP A 85 -3.82 -21.27 0.29
N MET A 86 -3.04 -20.41 0.97
CA MET A 86 -3.59 -19.28 1.71
C MET A 86 -4.32 -18.29 0.80
N ILE A 87 -3.75 -17.98 -0.37
CA ILE A 87 -4.37 -17.06 -1.36
C ILE A 87 -5.65 -17.66 -1.95
N ILE A 88 -5.64 -18.95 -2.29
CA ILE A 88 -6.82 -19.66 -2.79
C ILE A 88 -7.92 -19.60 -1.72
N SER A 89 -7.63 -19.98 -0.50
CA SER A 89 -8.59 -19.95 0.61
C SER A 89 -9.13 -18.53 0.87
N LEU A 90 -8.26 -17.51 0.82
CA LEU A 90 -8.67 -16.12 0.98
C LEU A 90 -9.62 -15.68 -0.15
N ARG A 91 -9.34 -16.04 -1.40
CA ARG A 91 -10.20 -15.71 -2.55
C ARG A 91 -11.53 -16.45 -2.52
N GLU A 92 -11.54 -17.69 -2.03
CA GLU A 92 -12.80 -18.41 -1.78
C GLU A 92 -13.67 -17.71 -0.72
N PHE A 93 -13.05 -17.21 0.33
CA PHE A 93 -13.71 -16.49 1.42
C PHE A 93 -14.22 -15.10 1.00
N ASP A 94 -13.43 -14.35 0.22
CA ASP A 94 -13.73 -12.97 -0.17
C ASP A 94 -13.68 -12.79 -1.70
N LYS A 95 -14.84 -12.52 -2.30
CA LYS A 95 -14.98 -12.30 -3.76
C LYS A 95 -14.77 -10.84 -4.16
N ASN A 96 -14.62 -9.91 -3.20
CA ASN A 96 -14.32 -8.51 -3.48
C ASN A 96 -12.86 -8.33 -3.96
N PRO A 97 -12.49 -7.16 -4.51
CA PRO A 97 -11.11 -6.86 -4.81
C PRO A 97 -10.20 -7.01 -3.58
N ILE A 98 -9.08 -7.69 -3.76
CA ILE A 98 -8.08 -7.93 -2.72
C ILE A 98 -6.74 -7.43 -3.23
N MET A 99 -5.99 -6.73 -2.37
CA MET A 99 -4.62 -6.33 -2.65
C MET A 99 -3.63 -7.29 -1.99
N VAL A 100 -2.69 -7.80 -2.78
CA VAL A 100 -1.63 -8.71 -2.34
C VAL A 100 -0.32 -7.94 -2.30
N TRP A 101 0.14 -7.59 -1.10
CA TRP A 101 1.48 -7.03 -0.92
C TRP A 101 2.51 -8.13 -0.89
N PHE A 102 3.52 -8.02 -1.72
CA PHE A 102 4.74 -8.80 -1.59
C PHE A 102 5.45 -8.45 -0.28
N PRO A 103 6.46 -9.24 0.15
CA PRO A 103 7.01 -9.13 1.50
C PRO A 103 7.38 -7.70 1.90
N THR A 104 6.99 -7.32 3.12
CA THR A 104 7.30 -6.01 3.70
C THR A 104 8.38 -6.14 4.77
N ILE A 105 8.01 -6.31 6.04
CA ILE A 105 8.94 -6.42 7.17
C ILE A 105 9.85 -7.65 7.08
N ASN A 106 9.44 -8.68 6.36
CA ASN A 106 10.24 -9.88 6.12
C ASN A 106 10.84 -9.96 4.72
N SER A 107 10.82 -8.87 3.92
CA SER A 107 11.58 -8.84 2.68
C SER A 107 13.09 -8.82 2.96
N GLU A 108 13.89 -9.47 2.12
CA GLU A 108 15.34 -9.48 2.29
C GLU A 108 15.95 -8.07 2.24
N ASN A 109 15.41 -7.20 1.37
CA ASN A 109 15.83 -5.81 1.28
C ASN A 109 15.57 -5.01 2.56
N PHE A 110 14.38 -5.18 3.17
CA PHE A 110 14.03 -4.47 4.40
C PHE A 110 14.88 -4.95 5.57
N LEU A 111 15.00 -6.26 5.77
CA LEU A 111 15.79 -6.84 6.86
C LEU A 111 17.27 -6.47 6.79
N LYS A 112 17.86 -6.43 5.59
CA LYS A 112 19.26 -5.97 5.40
C LYS A 112 19.49 -4.50 5.73
N LYS A 113 18.46 -3.67 5.69
CA LYS A 113 18.53 -2.22 5.90
C LYS A 113 17.88 -1.74 7.20
N SER A 114 17.48 -2.69 8.04
CA SER A 114 16.83 -2.41 9.32
C SER A 114 17.52 -3.21 10.41
N GLU A 115 17.68 -2.61 11.58
CA GLU A 115 18.17 -3.29 12.76
C GLU A 115 17.10 -4.25 13.32
N PHE A 116 15.83 -3.82 13.28
CA PHE A 116 14.68 -4.55 13.78
C PHE A 116 13.67 -4.88 12.68
N GLU A 117 12.90 -5.96 12.87
CA GLU A 117 11.76 -6.34 12.02
C GLU A 117 10.70 -5.23 11.96
N ILE A 118 10.53 -4.50 13.05
CA ILE A 118 9.62 -3.36 13.14
C ILE A 118 10.47 -2.10 13.31
N ALA A 119 10.29 -1.16 12.41
CA ALA A 119 11.05 0.09 12.46
C ALA A 119 10.61 0.93 13.68
N PRO A 120 11.55 1.41 14.52
CA PRO A 120 11.24 2.17 15.73
C PRO A 120 10.37 3.40 15.48
N GLU A 121 10.54 4.06 14.34
CA GLU A 121 9.75 5.22 13.91
C GLU A 121 8.25 4.92 13.74
N TRP A 122 7.89 3.66 13.57
CA TRP A 122 6.48 3.26 13.41
C TRP A 122 5.74 3.10 14.74
N VAL A 123 6.47 2.91 15.82
CA VAL A 123 5.88 2.66 17.16
C VAL A 123 6.05 3.84 18.12
N LYS A 124 6.97 4.76 17.88
CA LYS A 124 7.26 5.96 18.70
C LYS A 124 6.95 5.79 20.20
N ASN A 125 7.95 5.72 21.04
CA ASN A 125 7.83 5.69 22.51
C ASN A 125 6.86 4.65 23.11
N GLN A 126 6.44 3.64 22.35
CA GLN A 126 5.70 2.50 22.90
C GLN A 126 6.70 1.39 23.23
N GLU A 127 6.54 0.76 24.37
CA GLU A 127 7.28 -0.46 24.71
C GLU A 127 6.88 -1.54 23.70
N PHE A 128 7.81 -1.86 22.82
CA PHE A 128 7.63 -2.88 21.79
C PHE A 128 8.95 -3.66 21.62
N ASN A 129 8.93 -4.94 21.96
CA ASN A 129 10.07 -5.83 21.76
C ASN A 129 10.09 -6.34 20.32
N ALA A 130 10.68 -5.56 19.42
CA ALA A 130 10.90 -5.99 18.05
C ALA A 130 12.03 -7.04 18.00
N ARG A 131 11.84 -8.09 17.19
CA ARG A 131 12.90 -9.04 16.89
C ARG A 131 14.00 -8.37 16.08
N LEU A 132 15.26 -8.76 16.31
CA LEU A 132 16.37 -8.30 15.49
C LEU A 132 16.27 -8.87 14.07
N SER A 133 16.48 -8.03 13.08
CA SER A 133 16.38 -8.40 11.66
C SER A 133 17.32 -9.55 11.28
N LYS A 134 18.51 -9.60 11.89
CA LYS A 134 19.50 -10.67 11.66
C LYS A 134 19.03 -12.08 12.06
N ASP A 135 18.06 -12.17 12.98
CA ASP A 135 17.54 -13.43 13.49
C ASP A 135 16.32 -13.93 12.70
N ILE A 136 15.92 -13.18 11.67
CA ILE A 136 14.73 -13.47 10.86
C ILE A 136 15.14 -13.98 9.48
N LYS A 137 14.64 -15.17 9.13
CA LYS A 137 14.79 -15.69 7.77
C LYS A 137 13.93 -14.87 6.80
N PRO A 138 14.53 -14.25 5.77
CA PRO A 138 13.76 -13.44 4.82
C PRO A 138 12.87 -14.31 3.92
N VAL A 139 11.74 -13.76 3.52
CA VAL A 139 10.95 -14.29 2.40
C VAL A 139 11.66 -13.89 1.11
N ARG A 140 12.23 -14.88 0.42
CA ARG A 140 12.94 -14.67 -0.84
C ARG A 140 12.05 -15.01 -2.03
N ILE A 141 11.95 -14.06 -2.94
CA ILE A 141 11.23 -14.21 -4.21
C ILE A 141 12.19 -14.35 -5.40
N PHE A 142 13.48 -14.11 -5.16
CA PHE A 142 14.56 -14.22 -6.15
C PHE A 142 15.60 -15.25 -5.72
N LYS A 143 16.18 -15.91 -6.74
CA LYS A 143 17.38 -16.72 -6.65
C LYS A 143 18.22 -16.45 -7.89
N ASP A 144 19.51 -16.16 -7.72
CA ASP A 144 20.47 -15.92 -8.82
C ASP A 144 19.98 -14.84 -9.81
N GLY A 145 19.40 -13.76 -9.29
CA GLY A 145 18.90 -12.61 -10.07
C GLY A 145 17.60 -12.87 -10.84
N LYS A 146 16.97 -14.02 -10.68
CA LYS A 146 15.70 -14.38 -11.34
C LYS A 146 14.61 -14.67 -10.32
N LEU A 147 13.35 -14.49 -10.72
CA LEU A 147 12.21 -14.95 -9.94
C LEU A 147 12.27 -16.47 -9.73
N THR A 148 11.98 -16.91 -8.51
CA THR A 148 11.90 -18.35 -8.23
C THR A 148 10.70 -18.96 -8.98
N LYS A 149 10.77 -20.27 -9.25
CA LYS A 149 9.65 -21.01 -9.88
C LYS A 149 8.35 -20.84 -9.10
N ASN A 150 8.44 -20.88 -7.74
CA ASN A 150 7.28 -20.66 -6.87
C ASN A 150 6.70 -19.25 -7.05
N THR A 151 7.54 -18.21 -7.14
CA THR A 151 7.08 -16.84 -7.38
C THR A 151 6.39 -16.71 -8.74
N ILE A 152 6.93 -17.30 -9.80
CA ILE A 152 6.32 -17.27 -11.14
C ILE A 152 4.96 -17.97 -11.12
N SER A 153 4.87 -19.15 -10.53
CA SER A 153 3.59 -19.88 -10.37
C SER A 153 2.57 -19.05 -9.57
N PHE A 154 3.03 -18.40 -8.49
CA PHE A 154 2.19 -17.53 -7.67
C PHE A 154 1.67 -16.31 -8.44
N LEU A 155 2.49 -15.67 -9.28
CA LEU A 155 2.06 -14.55 -10.12
C LEU A 155 0.93 -14.96 -11.09
N ARG A 156 1.04 -16.13 -11.70
CA ARG A 156 -0.04 -16.67 -12.55
C ARG A 156 -1.30 -16.89 -11.74
N LEU A 157 -1.19 -17.53 -10.58
CA LEU A 157 -2.33 -17.77 -9.70
C LEU A 157 -3.05 -16.47 -9.32
N ILE A 158 -2.33 -15.44 -8.82
CA ILE A 158 -2.98 -14.18 -8.41
C ILE A 158 -3.54 -13.41 -9.60
N LYS A 159 -3.00 -13.61 -10.82
CA LYS A 159 -3.58 -13.07 -12.05
C LYS A 159 -4.88 -13.78 -12.41
N ASP A 160 -4.91 -15.11 -12.36
CA ASP A 160 -6.11 -15.93 -12.67
C ASP A 160 -7.23 -15.66 -11.64
N LEU A 161 -6.88 -15.36 -10.41
CA LEU A 161 -7.80 -14.96 -9.34
C LEU A 161 -8.19 -13.47 -9.37
N ASP A 162 -7.72 -12.71 -10.36
CA ASP A 162 -7.99 -11.29 -10.55
C ASP A 162 -7.60 -10.42 -9.33
N LEU A 163 -6.44 -10.68 -8.73
CA LEU A 163 -5.92 -9.95 -7.57
C LEU A 163 -4.96 -8.85 -8.00
N THR A 164 -4.91 -7.79 -7.18
CA THR A 164 -3.99 -6.66 -7.40
C THR A 164 -2.68 -6.88 -6.66
N LEU A 165 -1.55 -6.71 -7.35
CA LEU A 165 -0.22 -6.84 -6.77
C LEU A 165 0.33 -5.48 -6.29
N ALA A 166 0.86 -5.45 -5.06
CA ALA A 166 1.67 -4.35 -4.53
C ALA A 166 3.06 -4.87 -4.17
N THR A 167 4.12 -4.11 -4.50
CA THR A 167 5.51 -4.60 -4.41
C THR A 167 6.08 -4.71 -3.01
N GLY A 168 5.41 -4.16 -1.99
CA GLY A 168 5.89 -4.19 -0.61
C GLY A 168 7.23 -3.48 -0.43
N HIS A 169 8.11 -4.04 0.42
CA HIS A 169 9.43 -3.47 0.71
C HIS A 169 10.58 -4.19 -0.01
N LEU A 170 10.30 -4.78 -1.17
CA LEU A 170 11.34 -5.34 -2.03
C LEU A 170 12.36 -4.28 -2.44
N SER A 171 13.56 -4.67 -2.83
CA SER A 171 14.48 -3.74 -3.46
C SER A 171 13.89 -3.21 -4.77
N TRP A 172 14.32 -2.03 -5.22
CA TRP A 172 13.81 -1.47 -6.47
C TRP A 172 14.11 -2.37 -7.69
N ARG A 173 15.21 -3.14 -7.65
CA ARG A 173 15.55 -4.09 -8.72
C ARG A 173 14.57 -5.27 -8.75
N GLU A 174 14.28 -5.84 -7.59
CA GLU A 174 13.28 -6.90 -7.45
C GLU A 174 11.89 -6.41 -7.85
N SER A 175 11.48 -5.22 -7.38
CA SER A 175 10.21 -4.59 -7.73
C SER A 175 10.06 -4.38 -9.23
N ARG A 176 11.14 -3.93 -9.91
CA ARG A 176 11.15 -3.74 -11.37
C ARG A 176 10.88 -5.04 -12.11
N ILE A 177 11.60 -6.12 -11.76
CA ILE A 177 11.46 -7.42 -12.43
C ILE A 177 10.08 -8.02 -12.14
N LEU A 178 9.67 -8.02 -10.87
CA LEU A 178 8.37 -8.54 -10.44
C LEU A 178 7.21 -7.83 -11.14
N SER A 179 7.22 -6.48 -11.16
CA SER A 179 6.18 -5.68 -11.80
C SER A 179 6.13 -5.90 -13.30
N THR A 180 7.29 -5.96 -13.97
CA THR A 180 7.35 -6.23 -15.41
C THR A 180 6.75 -7.60 -15.73
N GLU A 181 7.10 -8.64 -14.97
CA GLU A 181 6.54 -9.99 -15.18
C GLU A 181 5.04 -10.01 -14.98
N TYR A 182 4.51 -9.37 -13.92
CA TYR A 182 3.09 -9.36 -13.64
C TYR A 182 2.28 -8.55 -14.67
N ILE A 183 2.82 -7.42 -15.16
CA ILE A 183 2.24 -6.65 -16.26
C ILE A 183 2.18 -7.49 -17.54
N ASN A 184 3.25 -8.23 -17.86
CA ASN A 184 3.27 -9.11 -19.04
C ASN A 184 2.22 -10.22 -18.99
N LEU A 185 1.82 -10.64 -17.80
CA LEU A 185 0.69 -11.55 -17.58
C LEU A 185 -0.68 -10.83 -17.68
N GLY A 186 -0.72 -9.51 -17.86
CA GLY A 186 -1.93 -8.69 -17.85
C GLY A 186 -2.47 -8.40 -16.44
N GLY A 187 -1.61 -8.46 -15.41
CA GLY A 187 -1.98 -8.17 -14.03
C GLY A 187 -1.94 -6.68 -13.67
N ARG A 188 -2.74 -6.28 -12.68
CA ARG A 188 -2.74 -4.93 -12.13
C ARG A 188 -1.70 -4.82 -11.00
N VAL A 189 -0.80 -3.84 -11.10
CA VAL A 189 0.33 -3.70 -10.16
C VAL A 189 0.57 -2.26 -9.73
N ILE A 190 0.98 -2.11 -8.48
CA ILE A 190 1.42 -0.83 -7.92
C ILE A 190 2.78 -0.97 -7.23
N LEU A 191 3.67 -0.03 -7.47
CA LEU A 191 4.89 0.13 -6.68
C LEU A 191 4.53 0.74 -5.32
N THR A 192 4.73 -0.01 -4.26
CA THR A 192 4.49 0.45 -2.89
C THR A 192 5.52 1.52 -2.52
N HIS A 193 5.06 2.76 -2.28
CA HIS A 193 5.87 3.95 -1.89
C HIS A 193 7.35 3.88 -2.32
N PRO A 194 7.66 3.88 -3.63
CA PRO A 194 9.02 3.64 -4.16
C PRO A 194 10.05 4.69 -3.73
N ILE A 195 9.59 5.81 -3.17
CA ILE A 195 10.41 6.88 -2.58
C ILE A 195 10.98 6.51 -1.21
N TYR A 196 10.43 5.48 -0.53
CA TYR A 196 10.89 5.04 0.79
C TYR A 196 12.40 4.81 0.80
N GLN A 197 13.11 5.34 1.81
CA GLN A 197 14.58 5.34 1.83
C GLN A 197 15.20 3.95 1.68
N LYS A 198 14.55 2.92 2.22
CA LYS A 198 15.03 1.53 2.10
C LYS A 198 14.80 0.93 0.70
N ILE A 199 13.93 1.51 -0.11
CA ILE A 199 13.68 1.12 -1.52
C ILE A 199 14.46 2.04 -2.46
N ASN A 200 14.22 3.34 -2.36
CA ASN A 200 14.87 4.43 -3.08
C ASN A 200 14.98 4.17 -4.60
N MET A 201 13.82 3.91 -5.22
CA MET A 201 13.76 3.60 -6.64
C MET A 201 14.06 4.85 -7.49
N PRO A 202 14.99 4.78 -8.45
CA PRO A 202 15.26 5.89 -9.36
C PRO A 202 14.01 6.33 -10.13
N ILE A 203 13.78 7.64 -10.26
CA ILE A 203 12.61 8.20 -10.97
C ILE A 203 12.51 7.66 -12.40
N LYS A 204 13.64 7.50 -13.10
CA LYS A 204 13.68 6.92 -14.46
C LYS A 204 13.03 5.53 -14.51
N ILE A 205 13.27 4.70 -13.50
CA ILE A 205 12.70 3.35 -13.42
C ILE A 205 11.20 3.41 -13.06
N GLN A 206 10.81 4.32 -12.18
CA GLN A 206 9.39 4.53 -11.88
C GLN A 206 8.62 4.93 -13.14
N LYS A 207 9.17 5.88 -13.94
CA LYS A 207 8.58 6.29 -15.20
C LYS A 207 8.51 5.15 -16.22
N GLU A 208 9.60 4.38 -16.39
CA GLU A 208 9.62 3.20 -17.27
C GLU A 208 8.49 2.21 -16.94
N LEU A 209 8.26 1.95 -15.66
CA LEU A 209 7.21 1.03 -15.21
C LEU A 209 5.81 1.66 -15.35
N ALA A 210 5.66 2.95 -15.10
CA ALA A 210 4.42 3.69 -15.31
C ALA A 210 3.99 3.66 -16.78
N ASP A 211 4.93 3.86 -17.70
CA ASP A 211 4.69 3.79 -19.16
C ASP A 211 4.24 2.38 -19.61
N LYS A 212 4.52 1.34 -18.80
CA LYS A 212 4.06 -0.05 -19.00
C LYS A 212 2.72 -0.35 -18.31
N GLY A 213 2.11 0.61 -17.61
CA GLY A 213 0.82 0.45 -16.93
C GLY A 213 0.93 0.16 -15.42
N CYS A 214 2.13 0.26 -14.82
CA CYS A 214 2.30 0.17 -13.37
C CYS A 214 1.83 1.46 -12.69
N TYR A 215 1.08 1.36 -11.61
CA TYR A 215 0.80 2.50 -10.75
C TYR A 215 1.95 2.76 -9.77
N ILE A 216 2.12 4.02 -9.40
CA ILE A 216 3.16 4.49 -8.48
C ILE A 216 2.49 5.08 -7.25
N GLU A 217 2.70 4.46 -6.10
CA GLU A 217 2.15 4.97 -4.85
C GLU A 217 2.98 6.13 -4.32
N GLN A 218 2.29 7.20 -3.91
CA GLN A 218 2.84 8.28 -3.11
C GLN A 218 2.02 8.40 -1.84
N SER A 219 2.59 8.03 -0.70
CA SER A 219 1.89 8.00 0.57
C SER A 219 2.21 9.19 1.47
N TYR A 220 1.22 9.62 2.23
CA TYR A 220 1.36 10.71 3.21
C TYR A 220 2.38 10.37 4.31
N SER A 221 2.47 9.09 4.70
CA SER A 221 3.42 8.63 5.71
C SER A 221 4.87 8.92 5.35
N MET A 222 5.23 8.85 4.06
CA MET A 222 6.58 9.17 3.60
C MET A 222 6.98 10.62 3.94
N TYR A 223 6.03 11.54 3.87
CA TYR A 223 6.23 12.92 4.30
C TYR A 223 6.20 13.06 5.83
N SER A 224 5.19 12.46 6.49
CA SER A 224 4.88 12.75 7.90
C SER A 224 5.60 11.87 8.92
N ILE A 225 6.08 10.70 8.54
CA ILE A 225 6.76 9.72 9.40
C ILE A 225 8.22 9.58 8.96
N ASP A 226 8.46 9.34 7.67
CA ASP A 226 9.80 9.13 7.14
C ASP A 226 10.52 10.43 6.77
N ASN A 227 9.88 11.60 6.97
CA ASN A 227 10.43 12.93 6.76
C ASN A 227 10.99 13.16 5.35
N ILE A 228 10.41 12.52 4.34
CA ILE A 228 10.78 12.76 2.94
C ILE A 228 10.32 14.17 2.55
N PRO A 229 11.24 15.04 2.05
CA PRO A 229 10.89 16.39 1.66
C PRO A 229 9.79 16.41 0.60
N ILE A 230 8.75 17.21 0.82
CA ILE A 230 7.62 17.33 -0.13
C ILE A 230 8.06 17.63 -1.56
N LYS A 231 9.12 18.41 -1.75
CA LYS A 231 9.68 18.72 -3.07
C LYS A 231 10.08 17.46 -3.85
N LYS A 232 10.60 16.43 -3.16
CA LYS A 232 10.95 15.13 -3.79
C LYS A 232 9.71 14.37 -4.22
N ILE A 233 8.66 14.36 -3.40
CA ILE A 233 7.37 13.73 -3.73
C ILE A 233 6.75 14.41 -4.96
N VAL A 234 6.68 15.74 -4.93
CA VAL A 234 6.19 16.55 -6.06
C VAL A 234 6.97 16.27 -7.34
N GLN A 235 8.30 16.25 -7.25
CA GLN A 235 9.17 15.91 -8.39
C GLN A 235 8.85 14.54 -8.97
N GLN A 236 8.66 13.52 -8.14
CA GLN A 236 8.32 12.16 -8.60
C GLN A 236 6.95 12.15 -9.29
N ILE A 237 5.92 12.76 -8.68
CA ILE A 237 4.58 12.82 -9.28
C ILE A 237 4.64 13.51 -10.64
N ARG A 238 5.31 14.67 -10.75
CA ARG A 238 5.43 15.41 -12.01
C ARG A 238 6.23 14.66 -13.08
N SER A 239 7.28 13.93 -12.67
CA SER A 239 8.12 13.15 -13.60
C SER A 239 7.42 11.90 -14.13
N VAL A 240 6.60 11.26 -13.31
CA VAL A 240 5.83 10.05 -13.67
C VAL A 240 4.54 10.41 -14.42
N GLY A 241 3.88 11.50 -14.00
CA GLY A 241 2.57 11.91 -14.48
C GLY A 241 1.42 11.42 -13.59
N CYS A 242 0.45 12.30 -13.31
CA CYS A 242 -0.67 12.01 -12.40
C CYS A 242 -1.53 10.82 -12.84
N HIS A 243 -1.55 10.48 -14.13
CA HIS A 243 -2.33 9.35 -14.68
C HIS A 243 -1.85 7.98 -14.19
N SER A 244 -0.59 7.87 -13.74
CA SER A 244 -0.02 6.63 -13.20
C SER A 244 0.28 6.71 -11.71
N VAL A 245 -0.08 7.80 -11.03
CA VAL A 245 0.15 7.98 -9.59
C VAL A 245 -1.13 7.73 -8.80
N ILE A 246 -1.00 7.08 -7.65
CA ILE A 246 -2.06 6.96 -6.64
C ILE A 246 -1.56 7.56 -5.34
N LEU A 247 -2.38 8.43 -4.75
CA LEU A 247 -2.14 8.96 -3.41
C LEU A 247 -2.79 8.03 -2.37
N SER A 248 -2.03 7.72 -1.32
CA SER A 248 -2.50 6.92 -0.19
C SER A 248 -2.13 7.56 1.15
N SER A 249 -2.69 7.08 2.22
CA SER A 249 -2.29 7.56 3.55
C SER A 249 -1.09 6.82 4.12
N ASP A 250 -1.08 5.49 4.05
CA ASP A 250 -0.12 4.60 4.70
C ASP A 250 0.06 4.94 6.19
N VAL A 251 -1.04 5.29 6.85
CA VAL A 251 -1.11 5.56 8.28
C VAL A 251 -1.83 4.42 9.01
N GLY A 252 -1.97 4.53 10.32
CA GLY A 252 -2.60 3.54 11.18
C GLY A 252 -1.87 3.40 12.52
N GLN A 253 -0.72 4.07 12.67
CA GLN A 253 -0.01 4.20 13.94
C GLN A 253 -0.86 5.02 14.92
N LYS A 254 -0.80 4.73 16.23
CA LYS A 254 -1.60 5.43 17.26
C LYS A 254 -1.46 6.95 17.22
N PHE A 255 -0.27 7.45 16.88
CA PHE A 255 0.04 8.88 16.79
C PHE A 255 -0.34 9.54 15.44
N SER A 256 -0.67 8.74 14.43
CA SER A 256 -0.99 9.26 13.09
C SER A 256 -2.39 9.87 13.04
N PRO A 257 -2.68 10.77 12.07
CA PRO A 257 -4.05 11.19 11.79
C PRO A 257 -4.92 10.01 11.33
N THR A 258 -6.22 10.25 11.20
CA THR A 258 -7.13 9.33 10.54
C THR A 258 -6.84 9.28 9.03
N PRO A 259 -7.27 8.26 8.27
CA PRO A 259 -6.98 8.20 6.83
C PRO A 259 -7.56 9.39 6.07
N SER A 260 -8.80 9.79 6.33
CA SER A 260 -9.39 10.97 5.67
C SER A 260 -8.66 12.27 6.01
N ASP A 261 -8.22 12.45 7.25
CA ASP A 261 -7.42 13.61 7.68
C ASP A 261 -6.02 13.61 7.07
N ALA A 262 -5.39 12.44 6.94
CA ALA A 262 -4.09 12.29 6.29
C ALA A 262 -4.16 12.69 4.82
N LEU A 263 -5.15 12.15 4.09
CA LEU A 263 -5.38 12.51 2.69
C LEU A 263 -5.75 13.99 2.52
N TYR A 264 -6.56 14.54 3.43
CA TYR A 264 -6.87 15.97 3.42
C TYR A 264 -5.63 16.85 3.55
N LYS A 265 -4.76 16.54 4.53
CA LYS A 265 -3.48 17.24 4.72
C LYS A 265 -2.60 17.10 3.49
N PHE A 266 -2.51 15.90 2.92
CA PHE A 266 -1.69 15.65 1.74
C PHE A 266 -2.19 16.45 0.53
N CYS A 267 -3.50 16.42 0.25
CA CYS A 267 -4.11 17.25 -0.80
C CYS A 267 -3.82 18.73 -0.61
N SER A 268 -3.97 19.23 0.63
CA SER A 268 -3.71 20.64 0.96
C SER A 268 -2.26 21.05 0.68
N ILE A 269 -1.31 20.15 0.98
CA ILE A 269 0.11 20.35 0.70
C ILE A 269 0.37 20.35 -0.82
N LEU A 270 -0.20 19.39 -1.55
CA LEU A 270 -0.03 19.28 -3.00
C LEU A 270 -0.62 20.49 -3.76
N LEU A 271 -1.79 20.98 -3.35
CA LEU A 271 -2.37 22.22 -3.92
C LEU A 271 -1.43 23.40 -3.75
N LYS A 272 -0.81 23.57 -2.57
CA LYS A 272 0.22 24.61 -2.32
C LYS A 272 1.47 24.44 -3.18
N ASN A 273 1.69 23.25 -3.73
CA ASN A 273 2.81 22.92 -4.61
C ASN A 273 2.40 22.80 -6.10
N GLY A 274 1.32 23.49 -6.48
CA GLY A 274 0.94 23.68 -7.88
C GLY A 274 0.14 22.54 -8.52
N PHE A 275 -0.41 21.61 -7.72
CA PHE A 275 -1.42 20.66 -8.22
C PHE A 275 -2.80 21.32 -8.26
N ASN A 276 -3.68 20.79 -9.11
CA ASN A 276 -5.08 21.21 -9.20
C ASN A 276 -6.03 20.11 -8.70
N TYR A 277 -7.32 20.41 -8.62
CA TYR A 277 -8.34 19.48 -8.09
C TYR A 277 -8.58 18.28 -9.01
N ASP A 278 -8.45 18.45 -10.32
CA ASP A 278 -8.64 17.37 -11.30
C ASP A 278 -7.51 16.35 -11.19
N GLU A 279 -6.27 16.81 -11.00
CA GLU A 279 -5.12 15.95 -10.72
C GLU A 279 -5.30 15.17 -9.41
N LEU A 280 -5.79 15.82 -8.34
CA LEU A 280 -6.07 15.14 -7.07
C LEU A 280 -7.20 14.13 -7.22
N TYR A 281 -8.28 14.47 -7.94
CA TYR A 281 -9.38 13.57 -8.22
C TYR A 281 -8.91 12.33 -9.01
N LEU A 282 -8.08 12.54 -10.02
CA LEU A 282 -7.49 11.46 -10.81
C LEU A 282 -6.69 10.49 -9.90
N MET A 283 -5.80 11.02 -9.05
CA MET A 283 -4.91 10.23 -8.21
C MET A 283 -5.59 9.58 -7.00
N LEU A 284 -6.72 10.11 -6.52
CA LEU A 284 -7.43 9.61 -5.34
C LEU A 284 -8.69 8.80 -5.66
N VAL A 285 -9.30 9.02 -6.83
CA VAL A 285 -10.60 8.41 -7.16
C VAL A 285 -10.48 7.49 -8.38
N ILE A 286 -10.00 8.02 -9.49
CA ILE A 286 -10.01 7.28 -10.77
C ILE A 286 -8.94 6.19 -10.79
N ASN A 287 -7.69 6.53 -10.48
CA ASN A 287 -6.59 5.57 -10.53
C ASN A 287 -6.76 4.42 -9.51
N PRO A 288 -7.16 4.66 -8.24
CA PRO A 288 -7.45 3.56 -7.32
C PRO A 288 -8.53 2.60 -7.82
N LYS A 289 -9.61 3.12 -8.41
CA LYS A 289 -10.68 2.29 -8.98
C LYS A 289 -10.17 1.41 -10.11
N LYS A 290 -9.37 1.98 -11.03
CA LYS A 290 -8.74 1.22 -12.12
C LYS A 290 -7.78 0.16 -11.58
N LEU A 291 -6.95 0.50 -10.60
CA LEU A 291 -6.04 -0.45 -9.96
C LEU A 291 -6.80 -1.63 -9.35
N LEU A 292 -7.92 -1.38 -8.69
CA LEU A 292 -8.74 -2.42 -8.05
C LEU A 292 -9.67 -3.15 -9.02
N GLY A 293 -9.78 -2.73 -10.28
CA GLY A 293 -10.64 -3.36 -11.28
C GLY A 293 -12.14 -3.17 -11.01
N ILE A 294 -12.53 -2.02 -10.46
CA ILE A 294 -13.93 -1.69 -10.11
C ILE A 294 -14.51 -0.55 -10.96
N VAL A 295 -13.95 -0.32 -12.14
CA VAL A 295 -14.43 0.64 -13.16
C VAL A 295 -14.99 -0.14 -14.32
#